data_eb8724b34477517f2503ead44ea20439
#
_entry.id   eb8724b34477517f2503ead44ea20439
#
_cell.length_a   1.000
_cell.length_b   1.000
_cell.length_c   1.000
_cell.angle_alpha   90.00
_cell.angle_beta   90.00
_cell.angle_gamma   90.00
#
_symmetry.space_group_name_H-M   'P 1'
#
loop_
_entity.id
_entity.type
_entity.pdbx_description
1 polymer ?
#
loop_
_entity_poly.entity_id
_entity_poly.type
_entity_poly.pdbx_seq_one_letter_code
_entity_poly.pdbx_strand_id
1 'polypeptide(L)'
;MPFDEDIAWVLWPEYFDVNRKRSEGRKVRRSMAVNDPTVDLLAKAVEKLGLQFKIERDKAYPGNWWSKKGRILVERSMPKSELIQRVASELAKIHRS
;
A
#
# COMPACT_ATOMS: atom_id res chain seq x y z
N MET A 1 19.31 6.43 -6.30
CA MET A 1 19.19 5.00 -6.26
C MET A 1 17.88 4.53 -6.85
N PRO A 2 17.91 3.66 -7.82
CA PRO A 2 16.67 3.21 -8.42
C PRO A 2 15.90 2.27 -7.50
N PHE A 3 14.64 2.55 -7.34
CA PHE A 3 13.70 1.62 -6.71
C PHE A 3 12.97 0.90 -7.83
N ASP A 4 13.12 -0.40 -7.93
CA ASP A 4 12.33 -1.19 -8.86
C ASP A 4 11.77 -2.40 -8.14
N GLU A 5 10.87 -3.13 -8.79
CA GLU A 5 10.18 -4.24 -8.15
C GLU A 5 11.08 -5.42 -7.77
N ASP A 6 12.31 -5.45 -8.30
CA ASP A 6 13.28 -6.50 -7.97
C ASP A 6 13.95 -6.25 -6.62
N ILE A 7 14.06 -5.00 -6.20
CA ILE A 7 14.77 -4.63 -4.98
C ILE A 7 13.90 -3.93 -3.94
N ALA A 8 12.62 -3.78 -4.21
CA ALA A 8 11.70 -3.10 -3.30
C ALA A 8 10.44 -3.94 -3.11
N TRP A 9 9.73 -3.68 -2.00
CA TRP A 9 8.40 -4.26 -1.82
C TRP A 9 7.40 -3.42 -2.59
N VAL A 10 6.49 -4.08 -3.31
CA VAL A 10 5.41 -3.40 -4.03
C VAL A 10 4.16 -3.42 -3.17
N LEU A 11 3.60 -2.25 -2.92
CA LEU A 11 2.34 -2.14 -2.18
C LEU A 11 1.29 -1.49 -3.08
N TRP A 12 0.13 -2.10 -3.15
CA TRP A 12 -1.01 -1.62 -3.92
C TRP A 12 -2.06 -1.07 -2.97
N PRO A 13 -2.77 0.01 -3.34
CA PRO A 13 -3.89 0.49 -2.52
C PRO A 13 -4.93 -0.59 -2.24
N GLU A 14 -5.14 -1.49 -3.21
CA GLU A 14 -6.08 -2.59 -3.08
C GLU A 14 -5.79 -3.49 -1.87
N TYR A 15 -4.53 -3.56 -1.45
CA TYR A 15 -4.16 -4.36 -0.27
C TYR A 15 -4.89 -3.90 0.99
N PHE A 16 -5.24 -2.63 1.07
CA PHE A 16 -5.76 -1.99 2.29
C PHE A 16 -7.21 -1.54 2.16
N ASP A 17 -7.88 -1.92 1.09
CA ASP A 17 -9.22 -1.43 0.77
C ASP A 17 -10.29 -2.29 1.46
N VAL A 18 -11.06 -1.68 2.37
CA VAL A 18 -12.11 -2.37 3.13
C VAL A 18 -13.24 -2.85 2.20
N ASN A 19 -13.40 -2.23 1.04
CA ASN A 19 -14.44 -2.58 0.09
C ASN A 19 -14.06 -3.77 -0.80
N ARG A 20 -12.88 -4.34 -0.59
CA ARG A 20 -12.42 -5.52 -1.32
C ARG A 20 -12.38 -6.73 -0.40
N LYS A 21 -12.65 -7.90 -0.99
CA LYS A 21 -12.48 -9.17 -0.28
C LYS A 21 -11.01 -9.59 -0.35
N ARG A 22 -10.62 -10.55 0.49
CA ARG A 22 -9.25 -11.07 0.42
C ARG A 22 -8.96 -11.69 -0.93
N SER A 23 -9.94 -12.31 -1.55
CA SER A 23 -9.80 -12.88 -2.90
C SER A 23 -9.64 -11.80 -3.97
N GLU A 24 -9.93 -10.54 -3.64
CA GLU A 24 -9.83 -9.42 -4.56
C GLU A 24 -8.58 -8.57 -4.30
N GLY A 25 -7.65 -9.07 -3.52
CA GLY A 25 -6.37 -8.40 -3.30
C GLY A 25 -6.14 -7.81 -1.92
N ARG A 26 -7.15 -7.79 -1.06
CA ARG A 26 -6.96 -7.23 0.28
C ARG A 26 -6.00 -8.11 1.09
N LYS A 27 -4.98 -7.49 1.68
CA LYS A 27 -3.95 -8.19 2.46
C LYS A 27 -4.08 -7.99 3.96
N VAL A 28 -4.99 -7.12 4.42
CA VAL A 28 -5.18 -6.86 5.83
C VAL A 28 -6.61 -7.23 6.22
N ARG A 29 -6.80 -7.52 7.51
CA ARG A 29 -8.13 -7.85 7.99
C ARG A 29 -9.04 -6.61 7.90
N ARG A 30 -10.34 -6.87 7.80
CA ARG A 30 -11.32 -5.82 7.57
C ARG A 30 -11.26 -4.69 8.59
N SER A 31 -11.00 -5.03 9.85
CA SER A 31 -10.93 -4.03 10.93
C SER A 31 -9.75 -3.08 10.77
N MET A 32 -8.75 -3.45 10.01
CA MET A 32 -7.57 -2.62 9.76
C MET A 32 -7.57 -2.00 8.37
N ALA A 33 -8.53 -2.34 7.53
CA ALA A 33 -8.62 -1.78 6.19
C ALA A 33 -9.30 -0.41 6.24
N VAL A 34 -9.06 0.41 5.22
CA VAL A 34 -9.62 1.75 5.14
C VAL A 34 -10.50 1.89 3.90
N ASN A 35 -11.36 2.90 3.91
CA ASN A 35 -12.23 3.16 2.80
C ASN A 35 -11.48 4.00 1.75
N ASP A 36 -11.48 3.52 0.51
CA ASP A 36 -10.89 4.21 -0.64
C ASP A 36 -9.44 4.65 -0.40
N PRO A 37 -8.53 3.72 -0.11
CA PRO A 37 -7.12 4.10 0.04
C PRO A 37 -6.54 4.56 -1.30
N THR A 38 -5.66 5.55 -1.23
CA THR A 38 -4.99 6.08 -2.42
C THR A 38 -3.49 5.90 -2.28
N VAL A 39 -2.77 5.99 -3.42
CA VAL A 39 -1.32 5.89 -3.38
C VAL A 39 -0.70 7.04 -2.58
N ASP A 40 -1.36 8.19 -2.56
CA ASP A 40 -0.89 9.32 -1.76
C ASP A 40 -1.00 9.05 -0.26
N LEU A 41 -2.08 8.38 0.16
CA LEU A 41 -2.22 7.98 1.57
C LEU A 41 -1.17 6.94 1.94
N LEU A 42 -0.89 5.99 1.04
CA LEU A 42 0.17 5.02 1.26
C LEU A 42 1.52 5.71 1.43
N ALA A 43 1.79 6.71 0.60
CA ALA A 43 3.04 7.46 0.69
C ALA A 43 3.17 8.17 2.04
N LYS A 44 2.09 8.77 2.52
CA LYS A 44 2.10 9.41 3.84
C LYS A 44 2.38 8.42 4.96
N ALA A 45 1.76 7.24 4.88
CA ALA A 45 1.97 6.20 5.88
C ALA A 45 3.41 5.73 5.90
N VAL A 46 3.98 5.47 4.71
CA VAL A 46 5.37 5.02 4.60
C VAL A 46 6.34 6.10 5.08
N GLU A 47 6.05 7.35 4.75
CA GLU A 47 6.87 8.48 5.20
C GLU A 47 6.90 8.56 6.73
N LYS A 48 5.77 8.34 7.38
CA LYS A 48 5.70 8.33 8.84
C LYS A 48 6.50 7.20 9.45
N LEU A 49 6.69 6.12 8.72
CA LEU A 49 7.52 5.00 9.17
C LEU A 49 9.01 5.26 8.94
N GLY A 50 9.35 6.36 8.26
CA GLY A 50 10.74 6.71 8.00
C GLY A 50 11.40 5.89 6.91
N LEU A 51 10.62 5.29 6.03
CA LEU A 51 11.13 4.44 4.96
C LEU A 51 11.17 5.19 3.63
N GLN A 52 12.14 4.82 2.80
CA GLN A 52 12.24 5.39 1.45
C GLN A 52 11.22 4.70 0.54
N PHE A 53 10.65 5.46 -0.38
CA PHE A 53 9.64 4.94 -1.27
C PHE A 53 9.63 5.69 -2.60
N LYS A 54 8.98 5.08 -3.60
CA LYS A 54 8.75 5.68 -4.91
C LYS A 54 7.31 5.39 -5.32
N ILE A 55 6.63 6.41 -5.83
CA ILE A 55 5.25 6.26 -6.31
C ILE A 55 5.27 6.01 -7.81
N GLU A 56 4.48 5.03 -8.26
CA GLU A 56 4.27 4.76 -9.68
C GLU A 56 2.77 4.87 -9.96
N ARG A 57 2.35 6.03 -10.47
CA ARG A 57 0.94 6.36 -10.62
C ARG A 57 0.26 5.71 -11.83
N ASP A 58 1.03 5.30 -12.82
CA ASP A 58 0.49 4.75 -14.07
C ASP A 58 0.33 3.24 -14.05
N LYS A 59 0.48 2.62 -12.88
CA LYS A 59 0.36 1.17 -12.74
C LYS A 59 -1.02 0.78 -12.24
N ALA A 60 -1.47 -0.41 -12.63
CA ALA A 60 -2.74 -0.96 -12.16
C ALA A 60 -2.51 -2.33 -11.53
N TYR A 61 -3.24 -2.59 -10.45
CA TYR A 61 -3.21 -3.91 -9.81
C TYR A 61 -3.73 -4.94 -10.84
N PRO A 62 -3.05 -6.07 -11.02
CA PRO A 62 -3.44 -7.02 -12.06
C PRO A 62 -4.91 -7.46 -12.03
N GLY A 63 -5.48 -7.62 -10.85
CA GLY A 63 -6.89 -7.98 -10.71
C GLY A 63 -7.85 -6.82 -10.90
N ASN A 64 -7.34 -5.62 -11.19
CA ASN A 64 -8.14 -4.42 -11.31
C ASN A 64 -7.53 -3.49 -12.37
N TRP A 65 -7.17 -4.09 -13.49
CA TRP A 65 -6.37 -3.42 -14.53
C TRP A 65 -7.04 -2.17 -15.11
N TRP A 66 -8.34 -2.08 -15.03
CA TRP A 66 -9.09 -0.93 -15.57
C TRP A 66 -9.06 0.29 -14.65
N SER A 67 -8.58 0.14 -13.43
CA SER A 67 -8.55 1.22 -12.44
C SER A 67 -7.10 1.50 -12.04
N LYS A 68 -6.45 2.40 -12.77
CA LYS A 68 -5.03 2.71 -12.54
C LYS A 68 -4.86 3.56 -11.29
N LYS A 69 -4.95 2.94 -10.14
CA LYS A 69 -4.77 3.63 -8.85
C LYS A 69 -3.32 3.87 -8.50
N GLY A 70 -2.41 3.23 -9.22
CA GLY A 70 -0.99 3.34 -8.94
C GLY A 70 -0.53 2.36 -7.88
N ARG A 71 0.77 2.36 -7.63
CA ARG A 71 1.39 1.52 -6.61
C ARG A 71 2.55 2.28 -5.98
N ILE A 72 3.04 1.79 -4.85
CA ILE A 72 4.20 2.37 -4.19
C ILE A 72 5.26 1.29 -4.00
N LEU A 73 6.50 1.64 -4.26
CA LEU A 73 7.65 0.78 -4.02
C LEU A 73 8.31 1.26 -2.73
N VAL A 74 8.57 0.34 -1.81
CA VAL A 74 9.13 0.65 -0.49
C VAL A 74 10.39 -0.15 -0.26
N GLU A 75 11.41 0.46 0.34
CA GLU A 75 12.65 -0.23 0.65
C GLU A 75 12.40 -1.47 1.50
N ARG A 76 13.18 -2.53 1.24
CA ARG A 76 13.06 -3.80 1.97
C ARG A 76 13.84 -3.75 3.28
N SER A 77 13.32 -3.06 4.26
CA SER A 77 13.94 -2.99 5.58
C SER A 77 13.33 -3.97 6.58
N MET A 78 12.25 -4.65 6.17
CA MET A 78 11.55 -5.61 7.02
C MET A 78 10.76 -6.57 6.12
N PRO A 79 10.28 -7.72 6.65
CA PRO A 79 9.43 -8.62 5.87
C PRO A 79 8.19 -7.90 5.36
N LYS A 80 7.72 -8.29 4.17
CA LYS A 80 6.57 -7.64 3.56
C LYS A 80 5.32 -7.70 4.43
N SER A 81 5.09 -8.82 5.10
CA SER A 81 3.92 -8.97 5.98
C SER A 81 3.96 -7.97 7.13
N GLU A 82 5.14 -7.73 7.71
CA GLU A 82 5.28 -6.75 8.77
C GLU A 82 5.07 -5.33 8.24
N LEU A 83 5.63 -5.05 7.07
CA LEU A 83 5.47 -3.75 6.42
C LEU A 83 4.00 -3.45 6.17
N ILE A 84 3.26 -4.43 5.65
CA ILE A 84 1.83 -4.26 5.38
C ILE A 84 1.06 -3.93 6.67
N GLN A 85 1.38 -4.62 7.76
CA GLN A 85 0.72 -4.37 9.05
C GLN A 85 1.04 -2.97 9.57
N ARG A 86 2.29 -2.54 9.47
CA ARG A 86 2.69 -1.21 9.92
C ARG A 86 2.05 -0.10 9.08
N VAL A 87 2.01 -0.29 7.77
CA VAL A 87 1.36 0.67 6.87
C VAL A 87 -0.14 0.75 7.17
N ALA A 88 -0.78 -0.39 7.38
CA ALA A 88 -2.20 -0.42 7.74
C ALA A 88 -2.48 0.35 9.01
N SER A 89 -1.62 0.20 10.02
CA SER A 89 -1.75 0.92 11.29
C SER A 89 -1.66 2.43 11.09
N GLU A 90 -0.69 2.88 10.28
CA GLU A 90 -0.54 4.31 10.00
C GLU A 90 -1.70 4.85 9.16
N LEU A 91 -2.18 4.08 8.20
CA LEU A 91 -3.34 4.47 7.39
C LEU A 91 -4.57 4.67 8.26
N ALA A 92 -4.79 3.81 9.22
CA ALA A 92 -5.92 3.93 10.12
C ALA A 92 -5.85 5.24 10.92
N LYS A 93 -4.66 5.61 11.38
CA LYS A 93 -4.45 6.87 12.11
C LYS A 93 -4.70 8.07 11.22
N ILE A 94 -4.16 8.06 10.01
CA ILE A 94 -4.31 9.17 9.06
C ILE A 94 -5.77 9.33 8.67
N HIS A 95 -6.44 8.21 8.41
CA HIS A 95 -7.81 8.23 7.92
C HIS A 95 -8.80 8.72 8.99
N ARG A 96 -8.46 8.58 10.26
CA ARG A 96 -9.32 9.00 11.36
C ARG A 96 -9.16 10.48 11.72
N SER A 97 -8.05 11.08 11.33
CA SER A 97 -7.76 12.49 11.70
C SER A 97 -8.42 13.52 10.77
#